data_9757e7fddf3cbd3c1177751eb6f45579
#
_entry.id   9757e7fddf3cbd3c1177751eb6f45579
#
_cell.length_a   1.000
_cell.length_b   1.000
_cell.length_c   1.000
_cell.angle_alpha   90.00
_cell.angle_beta   90.00
_cell.angle_gamma   90.00
#
_symmetry.space_group_name_H-M   'P 1'
#
loop_
_entity.id
_entity.type
_entity.pdbx_description
1 polymer ?
#
loop_
_entity_poly.entity_id
_entity_poly.type
_entity_poly.pdbx_seq_one_letter_code
_entity_poly.pdbx_strand_id
1 'polypeptide(L)'
;MKKIFLLFLSISVFSCTIDYKSKGYWAENCTNDTLIMEMNECNTISDGSDWIYNSSDSTLSSFDDTISGNILGKKTVFYKFYYVEPFSKSGALFQDFDTCYLYVIRCKILNKYSIEEIIRKKMYDRRTLTKKDFHNHEYK
;
A
#
# COMPACT_ATOMS: atom_id res chain seq x y z
N MET A 1 -7.94 -58.31 -40.07
CA MET A 1 -8.06 -57.72 -38.70
C MET A 1 -7.19 -56.48 -38.66
N LYS A 2 -7.82 -55.30 -38.70
CA LYS A 2 -7.08 -54.02 -38.60
C LYS A 2 -6.99 -53.66 -37.13
N LYS A 3 -5.78 -53.61 -36.58
CA LYS A 3 -5.53 -53.13 -35.22
C LYS A 3 -5.50 -51.61 -35.25
N ILE A 4 -6.52 -50.99 -34.66
CA ILE A 4 -6.58 -49.56 -34.42
C ILE A 4 -5.70 -49.26 -33.24
N PHE A 5 -4.58 -48.56 -33.48
CA PHE A 5 -3.69 -48.04 -32.42
C PHE A 5 -4.27 -46.72 -31.94
N LEU A 6 -4.93 -46.73 -30.82
CA LEU A 6 -5.45 -45.53 -30.17
C LEU A 6 -4.28 -44.84 -29.45
N LEU A 7 -3.75 -43.84 -30.12
CA LEU A 7 -2.73 -42.96 -29.55
C LEU A 7 -3.42 -41.99 -28.58
N PHE A 8 -3.38 -42.31 -27.27
CA PHE A 8 -3.77 -41.34 -26.23
C PHE A 8 -2.73 -40.23 -26.20
N LEU A 9 -3.07 -39.13 -26.83
CA LEU A 9 -2.33 -37.86 -26.71
C LEU A 9 -2.71 -37.28 -25.33
N SER A 10 -1.93 -37.57 -24.29
CA SER A 10 -2.04 -36.92 -23.00
C SER A 10 -1.58 -35.47 -23.15
N ILE A 11 -2.53 -34.57 -23.38
CA ILE A 11 -2.30 -33.14 -23.27
C ILE A 11 -2.11 -32.83 -21.76
N SER A 12 -0.87 -32.87 -21.31
CA SER A 12 -0.49 -32.30 -20.04
C SER A 12 -0.66 -30.79 -20.15
N VAL A 13 -1.81 -30.31 -19.73
CA VAL A 13 -2.02 -28.88 -19.41
C VAL A 13 -1.06 -28.55 -18.30
N PHE A 14 0.12 -28.07 -18.68
CA PHE A 14 0.95 -27.32 -17.73
C PHE A 14 0.14 -26.07 -17.36
N SER A 15 -0.62 -26.18 -16.28
CA SER A 15 -1.12 -25.02 -15.60
C SER A 15 0.12 -24.29 -15.08
N CYS A 16 0.57 -23.35 -15.89
CA CYS A 16 1.54 -22.35 -15.45
C CYS A 16 0.78 -21.52 -14.40
N THR A 17 0.82 -21.93 -13.15
CA THR A 17 0.51 -21.06 -12.04
C THR A 17 1.56 -19.96 -12.11
N ILE A 18 1.21 -18.87 -12.78
CA ILE A 18 1.97 -17.62 -12.67
C ILE A 18 1.84 -17.25 -11.20
N ASP A 19 2.86 -17.64 -10.44
CA ASP A 19 3.01 -17.22 -9.06
C ASP A 19 3.31 -15.71 -9.13
N TYR A 20 2.26 -14.91 -9.15
CA TYR A 20 2.32 -13.47 -8.94
C TYR A 20 2.70 -13.26 -7.47
N LYS A 21 3.89 -13.66 -7.11
CA LYS A 21 4.61 -13.03 -6.02
C LYS A 21 4.91 -11.62 -6.53
N SER A 22 3.92 -10.76 -6.41
CA SER A 22 4.16 -9.33 -6.53
C SER A 22 5.29 -9.02 -5.57
N LYS A 23 6.46 -8.76 -6.11
CA LYS A 23 7.62 -8.31 -5.33
C LYS A 23 7.29 -6.88 -4.92
N GLY A 24 6.41 -6.75 -3.93
CA GLY A 24 6.05 -5.47 -3.36
C GLY A 24 7.29 -4.80 -2.76
N TYR A 25 7.33 -3.50 -2.83
CA TYR A 25 8.29 -2.69 -2.11
C TYR A 25 7.61 -2.12 -0.87
N TRP A 26 8.33 -2.04 0.23
CA TRP A 26 7.79 -1.68 1.52
C TRP A 26 8.57 -0.51 2.10
N ALA A 27 7.88 0.42 2.72
CA ALA A 27 8.50 1.45 3.55
C ALA A 27 8.22 1.15 5.02
N GLU A 28 9.26 1.13 5.85
CA GLU A 28 9.16 0.89 7.28
C GLU A 28 9.11 2.21 8.05
N ASN A 29 8.19 2.31 8.99
CA ASN A 29 8.16 3.39 9.95
C ASN A 29 9.17 3.12 11.07
N CYS A 30 10.37 3.66 10.95
CA CYS A 30 11.43 3.52 11.96
C CYS A 30 11.31 4.52 13.11
N THR A 31 10.18 5.20 13.27
CA THR A 31 9.96 6.21 14.31
C THR A 31 9.07 5.68 15.44
N ASN A 32 9.00 6.41 16.55
CA ASN A 32 8.06 6.14 17.64
C ASN A 32 6.69 6.83 17.44
N ASP A 33 6.51 7.59 16.36
CA ASP A 33 5.25 8.23 16.01
C ASP A 33 4.46 7.32 15.04
N THR A 34 3.15 7.32 15.14
CA THR A 34 2.29 6.77 14.08
C THR A 34 2.25 7.73 12.90
N LEU A 35 2.34 7.21 11.70
CA LEU A 35 2.45 7.97 10.46
C LEU A 35 1.32 7.61 9.49
N ILE A 36 0.89 8.57 8.69
CA ILE A 36 0.29 8.29 7.38
C ILE A 36 1.45 8.20 6.40
N MET A 37 1.54 7.11 5.66
CA MET A 37 2.54 6.89 4.63
C MET A 37 1.83 6.55 3.32
N GLU A 38 2.07 7.35 2.30
CA GLU A 38 1.52 7.12 0.97
C GLU A 38 2.66 7.06 -0.03
N MET A 39 2.74 5.96 -0.77
CA MET A 39 3.64 5.84 -1.91
C MET A 39 2.81 5.84 -3.19
N ASN A 40 3.12 6.71 -4.11
CA ASN A 40 2.50 6.72 -5.41
C ASN A 40 3.49 7.06 -6.54
N GLU A 41 3.05 6.86 -7.76
CA GLU A 41 3.83 7.04 -8.98
C GLU A 41 3.81 8.50 -9.45
N CYS A 42 2.77 9.22 -9.05
CA CYS A 42 2.59 10.61 -9.36
C CYS A 42 3.19 11.50 -8.28
N ASN A 43 3.82 12.60 -8.68
CA ASN A 43 4.38 13.57 -7.74
C ASN A 43 3.29 14.47 -7.13
N THR A 44 2.23 13.84 -6.68
CA THR A 44 1.10 14.49 -6.01
C THR A 44 0.60 13.58 -4.89
N ILE A 45 0.41 14.14 -3.71
CA ILE A 45 -0.29 13.46 -2.61
C ILE A 45 -1.78 13.38 -2.93
N SER A 46 -2.44 12.28 -2.55
CA SER A 46 -3.90 12.16 -2.68
C SER A 46 -4.63 13.14 -1.75
N ASP A 47 -5.94 13.26 -1.92
CA ASP A 47 -6.79 14.08 -1.05
C ASP A 47 -7.08 13.42 0.32
N GLY A 48 -6.53 12.22 0.54
CA GLY A 48 -6.70 11.43 1.75
C GLY A 48 -7.95 10.58 1.80
N SER A 49 -8.80 10.61 0.78
CA SER A 49 -10.00 9.76 0.71
C SER A 49 -9.64 8.27 0.75
N ASP A 50 -8.53 7.91 0.13
CA ASP A 50 -8.03 6.52 0.08
C ASP A 50 -7.47 6.01 1.42
N TRP A 51 -7.15 6.90 2.36
CA TRP A 51 -6.58 6.50 3.64
C TRP A 51 -7.62 5.99 4.63
N ILE A 52 -8.88 6.41 4.44
CA ILE A 52 -9.98 6.22 5.38
C ILE A 52 -10.88 5.09 4.90
N TYR A 53 -11.13 4.14 5.82
CA TYR A 53 -12.11 3.10 5.57
C TYR A 53 -13.53 3.68 5.62
N ASN A 54 -14.24 3.59 4.51
CA ASN A 54 -15.64 3.97 4.43
C ASN A 54 -16.51 2.71 4.44
N SER A 55 -17.32 2.51 5.50
CA SER A 55 -18.16 1.32 5.69
C SER A 55 -19.23 1.11 4.61
N SER A 56 -19.43 2.09 3.73
CA SER A 56 -20.33 1.95 2.56
C SER A 56 -19.69 1.15 1.41
N ASP A 57 -18.40 0.95 1.44
CA ASP A 57 -17.68 0.17 0.43
C ASP A 57 -17.63 -1.31 0.84
N SER A 58 -18.68 -2.07 0.43
CA SER A 58 -18.88 -3.47 0.80
C SER A 58 -17.95 -4.46 0.08
N THR A 59 -16.99 -3.97 -0.72
CA THR A 59 -16.11 -4.82 -1.52
C THR A 59 -14.88 -5.32 -0.75
N LEU A 60 -14.58 -4.74 0.41
CA LEU A 60 -13.43 -5.12 1.23
C LEU A 60 -13.88 -6.01 2.40
N SER A 61 -13.64 -7.29 2.24
CA SER A 61 -14.18 -8.36 3.09
C SER A 61 -13.35 -8.71 4.32
N SER A 62 -12.30 -7.98 4.68
CA SER A 62 -11.51 -8.29 5.87
C SER A 62 -11.33 -7.08 6.78
N PHE A 63 -11.92 -7.13 7.96
CA PHE A 63 -11.72 -6.17 9.06
C PHE A 63 -10.27 -6.11 9.56
N ASP A 64 -9.43 -7.06 9.15
CA ASP A 64 -8.03 -7.16 9.59
C ASP A 64 -7.12 -6.08 8.99
N ASP A 65 -7.54 -5.42 7.91
CA ASP A 65 -6.73 -4.41 7.22
C ASP A 65 -7.02 -2.97 7.65
N THR A 66 -7.75 -2.82 8.75
CA THR A 66 -8.12 -1.49 9.27
C THR A 66 -7.62 -1.25 10.68
N ILE A 67 -7.44 0.02 11.04
CA ILE A 67 -7.03 0.46 12.36
C ILE A 67 -7.76 1.74 12.76
N SER A 68 -8.06 1.89 14.04
CA SER A 68 -8.69 3.10 14.57
C SER A 68 -7.65 4.17 14.88
N GLY A 69 -7.91 5.39 14.39
CA GLY A 69 -7.16 6.59 14.71
C GLY A 69 -8.10 7.76 14.98
N ASN A 70 -7.59 8.99 14.95
CA ASN A 70 -8.38 10.19 15.14
C ASN A 70 -8.02 11.27 14.12
N ILE A 71 -9.05 12.00 13.65
CA ILE A 71 -8.90 13.25 12.90
C ILE A 71 -9.68 14.32 13.67
N LEU A 72 -9.03 15.40 14.07
CA LEU A 72 -9.64 16.50 14.83
C LEU A 72 -10.44 16.00 16.04
N GLY A 73 -9.89 15.00 16.76
CA GLY A 73 -10.53 14.39 17.93
C GLY A 73 -11.70 13.43 17.61
N LYS A 74 -12.05 13.24 16.36
CA LYS A 74 -13.08 12.28 15.94
C LYS A 74 -12.47 10.94 15.61
N LYS A 75 -13.05 9.86 16.17
CA LYS A 75 -12.63 8.49 15.85
C LYS A 75 -12.82 8.24 14.34
N THR A 76 -11.76 7.80 13.71
CA THR A 76 -11.70 7.52 12.27
C THR A 76 -11.07 6.14 12.07
N VAL A 77 -11.55 5.39 11.10
CA VAL A 77 -10.99 4.08 10.73
C VAL A 77 -10.14 4.27 9.49
N PHE A 78 -8.90 3.84 9.57
CA PHE A 78 -7.93 3.94 8.49
C PHE A 78 -7.58 2.55 7.94
N TYR A 79 -7.14 2.48 6.70
CA TYR A 79 -6.48 1.29 6.19
C TYR A 79 -5.06 1.18 6.77
N LYS A 80 -4.67 0.01 7.27
CA LYS A 80 -3.31 -0.27 7.76
C LYS A 80 -2.24 -0.03 6.71
N PHE A 81 -2.61 -0.09 5.46
CA PHE A 81 -1.72 0.21 4.35
C PHE A 81 -1.17 1.64 4.41
N TYR A 82 -1.97 2.59 4.85
CA TYR A 82 -1.59 4.01 4.96
C TYR A 82 -1.31 4.44 6.39
N TYR A 83 -2.04 3.92 7.37
CA TYR A 83 -1.88 4.26 8.79
C TYR A 83 -0.88 3.30 9.43
N VAL A 84 0.36 3.74 9.53
CA VAL A 84 1.51 2.89 9.84
C VAL A 84 1.97 3.16 11.27
N GLU A 85 1.75 2.19 12.14
CA GLU A 85 2.21 2.22 13.52
C GLU A 85 3.75 2.21 13.61
N PRO A 86 4.33 2.61 14.76
CA PRO A 86 5.76 2.48 14.99
C PRO A 86 6.28 1.07 14.65
N PHE A 87 7.39 1.00 13.94
CA PHE A 87 8.07 -0.23 13.53
C PHE A 87 7.24 -1.17 12.65
N SER A 88 6.19 -0.65 12.03
CA SER A 88 5.36 -1.35 11.05
C SER A 88 5.70 -0.92 9.62
N LYS A 89 5.19 -1.66 8.64
CA LYS A 89 5.49 -1.44 7.22
C LYS A 89 4.23 -1.02 6.47
N SER A 90 4.41 -0.08 5.54
CA SER A 90 3.44 0.24 4.50
C SER A 90 3.86 -0.45 3.21
N GLY A 91 2.90 -1.05 2.50
CA GLY A 91 3.17 -1.71 1.24
C GLY A 91 2.96 -0.78 0.04
N ALA A 92 3.78 -0.92 -0.99
CA ALA A 92 3.52 -0.35 -2.30
C ALA A 92 3.85 -1.34 -3.41
N LEU A 93 3.01 -1.35 -4.42
CA LEU A 93 3.31 -2.03 -5.67
C LEU A 93 4.15 -1.09 -6.53
N PHE A 94 5.43 -1.43 -6.69
CA PHE A 94 6.39 -0.67 -7.46
C PHE A 94 6.79 -1.50 -8.69
N GLN A 95 5.79 -1.86 -9.52
CA GLN A 95 6.01 -2.82 -10.60
C GLN A 95 6.50 -2.16 -11.88
N ASP A 96 5.89 -1.08 -12.30
CA ASP A 96 6.01 -0.55 -13.66
C ASP A 96 6.81 0.75 -13.75
N PHE A 97 7.26 1.32 -12.61
CA PHE A 97 7.91 2.62 -12.56
C PHE A 97 9.31 2.53 -11.98
N ASP A 98 10.20 3.37 -12.48
CA ASP A 98 11.56 3.48 -11.95
C ASP A 98 11.66 4.42 -10.75
N THR A 99 10.62 5.23 -10.54
CA THR A 99 10.58 6.25 -9.49
C THR A 99 9.21 6.26 -8.83
N CYS A 100 9.18 6.41 -7.51
CA CYS A 100 7.98 6.68 -6.75
C CYS A 100 8.19 7.83 -5.76
N TYR A 101 7.07 8.33 -5.24
CA TYR A 101 7.05 9.44 -4.29
C TYR A 101 6.43 8.96 -2.99
N LEU A 102 7.21 9.02 -1.91
CA LEU A 102 6.75 8.70 -0.56
C LEU A 102 6.37 10.00 0.14
N TYR A 103 5.13 10.08 0.60
CA TYR A 103 4.60 11.15 1.43
C TYR A 103 4.41 10.64 2.84
N VAL A 104 4.84 11.40 3.83
CA VAL A 104 4.79 11.02 5.24
C VAL A 104 4.18 12.14 6.05
N ILE A 105 3.10 11.83 6.78
CA ILE A 105 2.41 12.75 7.69
C ILE A 105 2.43 12.15 9.10
N ARG A 106 2.82 12.91 10.09
CA ARG A 106 2.74 12.48 11.50
C ARG A 106 1.30 12.55 11.98
N CYS A 107 0.74 11.42 12.44
CA CYS A 107 -0.66 11.36 12.86
C CYS A 107 -1.05 12.35 13.97
N LYS A 108 -0.09 12.78 14.80
CA LYS A 108 -0.34 13.84 15.79
C LYS A 108 -0.79 15.18 15.19
N ILE A 109 -0.49 15.43 13.90
CA ILE A 109 -0.93 16.63 13.19
C ILE A 109 -2.43 16.54 12.88
N LEU A 110 -2.94 15.34 12.60
CA LEU A 110 -4.37 15.10 12.32
C LEU A 110 -5.29 15.47 13.49
N ASN A 111 -4.77 15.57 14.71
CA ASN A 111 -5.54 16.04 15.86
C ASN A 111 -5.78 17.56 15.86
N LYS A 112 -5.02 18.30 15.05
CA LYS A 112 -5.05 19.78 15.02
C LYS A 112 -5.52 20.35 13.70
N TYR A 113 -5.29 19.64 12.60
CA TYR A 113 -5.54 20.11 11.24
C TYR A 113 -6.32 19.07 10.46
N SER A 114 -7.22 19.51 9.60
CA SER A 114 -7.88 18.64 8.65
C SER A 114 -6.89 18.13 7.58
N ILE A 115 -7.23 17.03 6.94
CA ILE A 115 -6.40 16.47 5.84
C ILE A 115 -6.19 17.52 4.75
N GLU A 116 -7.26 18.24 4.37
CA GLU A 116 -7.22 19.30 3.37
C GLU A 116 -6.25 20.43 3.78
N GLU A 117 -6.27 20.84 5.04
CA GLU A 117 -5.33 21.85 5.54
C GLU A 117 -3.88 21.37 5.52
N ILE A 118 -3.65 20.11 5.90
CA ILE A 118 -2.32 19.48 5.89
C ILE A 118 -1.75 19.49 4.48
N ILE A 119 -2.55 19.08 3.50
CA ILE A 119 -2.15 19.02 2.09
C ILE A 119 -1.90 20.43 1.55
N ARG A 120 -2.84 21.36 1.76
CA ARG A 120 -2.73 22.75 1.30
C ARG A 120 -1.52 23.47 1.87
N LYS A 121 -1.23 23.26 3.16
CA LYS A 121 -0.10 23.88 3.87
C LYS A 121 1.21 23.10 3.73
N LYS A 122 1.19 21.96 2.99
CA LYS A 122 2.33 21.05 2.79
C LYS A 122 2.97 20.59 4.12
N MET A 123 2.13 20.23 5.09
CA MET A 123 2.57 19.75 6.41
C MET A 123 2.91 18.25 6.37
N TYR A 124 3.71 17.85 5.40
CA TYR A 124 4.17 16.49 5.19
C TYR A 124 5.62 16.48 4.69
N ASP A 125 6.30 15.39 4.95
CA ASP A 125 7.60 15.11 4.32
C ASP A 125 7.37 14.39 3.00
N ARG A 126 8.21 14.70 2.00
CA ARG A 126 8.18 14.07 0.69
C ARG A 126 9.55 13.54 0.33
N ARG A 127 9.60 12.30 -0.14
CA ARG A 127 10.82 11.66 -0.66
C ARG A 127 10.58 11.15 -2.08
N THR A 128 11.55 11.33 -2.94
CA THR A 128 11.59 10.69 -4.25
C THR A 128 12.46 9.44 -4.11
N LEU A 129 11.90 8.28 -4.43
CA LEU A 129 12.55 6.99 -4.27
C LEU A 129 12.68 6.29 -5.63
N THR A 130 13.75 5.57 -5.80
CA THR A 130 13.98 4.66 -6.92
C THR A 130 14.15 3.23 -6.38
N LYS A 131 14.09 2.23 -7.25
CA LYS A 131 14.33 0.83 -6.84
C LYS A 131 15.66 0.62 -6.13
N LYS A 132 16.65 1.49 -6.37
CA LYS A 132 17.99 1.44 -5.75
C LYS A 132 17.99 1.86 -4.28
N ASP A 133 16.98 2.64 -3.86
CA ASP A 133 16.84 3.11 -2.49
C ASP A 133 16.27 2.03 -1.56
N PHE A 134 15.78 0.93 -2.13
CA PHE A 134 15.22 -0.18 -1.38
C PHE A 134 16.27 -1.29 -1.20
N HIS A 135 16.51 -1.68 0.03
CA HIS A 135 17.34 -2.83 0.37
C HIS A 135 16.44 -4.04 0.65
N ASN A 136 16.62 -5.15 -0.12
CA ASN A 136 15.73 -6.31 -0.03
C ASN A 136 14.22 -5.95 -0.12
N HIS A 137 13.87 -5.02 -1.02
CA HIS A 137 12.53 -4.46 -1.18
C HIS A 137 12.02 -3.60 0.00
N GLU A 138 12.88 -3.24 0.93
CA GLU A 138 12.52 -2.38 2.07
C GLU A 138 13.25 -1.03 2.01
N TYR A 139 12.52 0.04 2.28
CA TYR A 139 13.01 1.40 2.53
C TYR A 139 12.84 1.74 4.01
N LYS A 140 13.89 2.28 4.65
CA LYS A 140 13.88 2.66 6.08
C LYS A 140 14.21 4.12 6.28
#